data_897d2bc963a46c8e71e86a41256fd11b
#
_entry.id   897d2bc963a46c8e71e86a41256fd11b
#
_cell.length_a   1.000
_cell.length_b   1.000
_cell.length_c   1.000
_cell.angle_alpha   90.00
_cell.angle_beta   90.00
_cell.angle_gamma   90.00
#
_symmetry.space_group_name_H-M   'P 1'
#
loop_
_entity.id
_entity.type
_entity.pdbx_description
1 polymer ?
#
loop_
_entity_poly.entity_id
_entity_poly.type
_entity_poly.pdbx_seq_one_letter_code
_entity_poly.pdbx_strand_id
1 'polypeptide(L)'
;MSINEVRYLPECGSTNAYAKEHFEEFGPVGAVYTTNQTAGRGRLGRSWVNAEGKALYYTVAIREPLAQPATLPLLASLAVRHQLQLRYGVDCQIKWPNDLLLNGKKIVGILCESVSYGYQQQGRGILCGIGINLAQPQSYFCLLYTSPS
;
A
#
# COMPACT_ATOMS: atom_id res chain seq x y z
N MET A 1 18.57 -2.91 0.19
CA MET A 1 17.76 -1.66 0.29
C MET A 1 17.25 -1.55 1.73
N SER A 2 17.59 -0.49 2.44
CA SER A 2 17.14 -0.27 3.81
C SER A 2 16.25 0.98 3.85
N ILE A 3 15.28 0.98 4.78
CA ILE A 3 14.36 2.10 4.95
C ILE A 3 15.02 3.16 5.83
N ASN A 4 15.08 4.40 5.32
CA ASN A 4 15.70 5.52 6.02
C ASN A 4 14.82 6.08 7.14
N GLU A 5 13.50 6.07 6.93
CA GLU A 5 12.55 6.63 7.88
C GLU A 5 11.22 5.88 7.78
N VAL A 6 10.58 5.64 8.94
CA VAL A 6 9.19 5.16 9.00
C VAL A 6 8.41 6.17 9.82
N ARG A 7 7.41 6.80 9.19
CA ARG A 7 6.64 7.89 9.79
C ARG A 7 5.21 7.43 10.10
N TYR A 8 4.79 7.60 11.33
CA TYR A 8 3.41 7.30 11.74
C TYR A 8 2.56 8.57 11.73
N LEU A 9 1.34 8.45 11.20
CA LEU A 9 0.33 9.52 11.25
C LEU A 9 -0.91 8.98 11.95
N PRO A 10 -1.43 9.70 12.97
CA PRO A 10 -2.68 9.30 13.63
C PRO A 10 -3.86 9.22 12.65
N GLU A 11 -3.85 10.07 11.63
CA GLU A 11 -4.87 10.12 10.59
C GLU A 11 -4.24 10.74 9.34
N CYS A 12 -4.66 10.29 8.17
CA CYS A 12 -4.33 10.98 6.93
C CYS A 12 -5.39 10.66 5.86
N GLY A 13 -5.45 11.51 4.82
CA GLY A 13 -6.37 11.27 3.71
C GLY A 13 -5.98 10.00 2.95
N SER A 14 -4.74 9.95 2.50
CA SER A 14 -4.18 8.80 1.79
C SER A 14 -2.68 8.76 2.04
N THR A 15 -2.14 7.60 2.42
CA THR A 15 -0.70 7.48 2.63
C THR A 15 0.08 7.68 1.33
N ASN A 16 -0.47 7.26 0.19
CA ASN A 16 0.14 7.55 -1.12
C ASN A 16 0.17 9.06 -1.39
N ALA A 17 -0.94 9.76 -1.15
CA ALA A 17 -0.98 11.21 -1.36
C ALA A 17 0.00 11.94 -0.44
N TYR A 18 0.07 11.54 0.82
CA TYR A 18 1.01 12.12 1.77
C TYR A 18 2.47 11.86 1.34
N ALA A 19 2.77 10.63 0.97
CA ALA A 19 4.12 10.28 0.53
C ALA A 19 4.52 11.02 -0.75
N LYS A 20 3.58 11.26 -1.64
CA LYS A 20 3.83 12.05 -2.86
C LYS A 20 4.17 13.50 -2.52
N GLU A 21 3.40 14.11 -1.63
CA GLU A 21 3.61 15.50 -1.21
C GLU A 21 4.94 15.68 -0.48
N HIS A 22 5.35 14.70 0.32
CA HIS A 22 6.57 14.76 1.13
C HIS A 22 7.70 13.89 0.59
N PHE A 23 7.64 13.55 -0.69
CA PHE A 23 8.47 12.50 -1.28
C PHE A 23 9.96 12.69 -1.02
N GLU A 24 10.47 13.91 -1.17
CA GLU A 24 11.89 14.18 -1.02
C GLU A 24 12.38 14.13 0.43
N GLU A 25 11.47 14.16 1.40
CA GLU A 25 11.81 14.11 2.82
C GLU A 25 12.25 12.74 3.28
N PHE A 26 11.85 11.67 2.57
CA PHE A 26 12.03 10.30 3.01
C PHE A 26 13.41 9.70 2.71
N GLY A 27 14.27 10.42 2.00
CA GLY A 27 15.54 9.86 1.55
C GLY A 27 15.35 8.88 0.41
N PRO A 28 16.33 7.99 0.15
CA PRO A 28 16.21 7.03 -0.95
C PRO A 28 15.05 6.07 -0.79
N VAL A 29 14.76 5.61 0.43
CA VAL A 29 13.64 4.73 0.73
C VAL A 29 13.07 5.10 2.09
N GLY A 30 11.78 5.41 2.13
CA GLY A 30 11.09 5.69 3.39
C GLY A 30 9.69 5.14 3.36
N ALA A 31 8.99 5.22 4.48
CA ALA A 31 7.63 4.74 4.58
C ALA A 31 6.81 5.63 5.51
N VAL A 32 5.52 5.68 5.24
CA VAL A 32 4.53 6.34 6.10
C VAL A 32 3.37 5.39 6.31
N TYR A 33 2.80 5.39 7.52
CA TYR A 33 1.66 4.53 7.79
C TYR A 33 0.66 5.19 8.72
N THR A 34 -0.57 4.69 8.65
CA THR A 34 -1.67 5.10 9.53
C THR A 34 -2.64 3.93 9.69
N THR A 35 -3.43 3.97 10.75
CA THR A 35 -4.57 3.06 10.91
C THR A 35 -5.89 3.76 10.62
N ASN A 36 -5.86 5.03 10.20
CA ASN A 36 -7.05 5.82 9.88
C ASN A 36 -6.84 6.60 8.59
N GLN A 37 -7.24 6.01 7.46
CA GLN A 37 -7.11 6.62 6.15
C GLN A 37 -8.50 6.99 5.63
N THR A 38 -8.73 8.29 5.42
CA THR A 38 -10.08 8.82 5.17
C THR A 38 -10.41 9.01 3.68
N ALA A 39 -9.41 8.97 2.80
CA ALA A 39 -9.59 9.14 1.35
C ALA A 39 -8.76 8.14 0.57
N GLY A 40 -8.81 6.87 0.99
CA GLY A 40 -8.05 5.79 0.36
C GLY A 40 -8.51 5.53 -1.07
N ARG A 41 -7.55 5.18 -1.92
CA ARG A 41 -7.79 4.91 -3.33
C ARG A 41 -7.33 3.51 -3.71
N GLY A 42 -8.11 2.85 -4.54
CA GLY A 42 -7.70 1.64 -5.24
C GLY A 42 -7.32 1.97 -6.67
N ARG A 43 -7.11 0.95 -7.50
CA ARG A 43 -6.84 1.13 -8.92
C ARG A 43 -8.08 1.71 -9.62
N LEU A 44 -7.85 2.38 -10.74
CA LEU A 44 -8.90 2.91 -11.62
C LEU A 44 -9.83 3.89 -10.90
N GLY A 45 -9.30 4.68 -9.97
CA GLY A 45 -10.06 5.71 -9.27
C GLY A 45 -11.05 5.20 -8.23
N ARG A 46 -10.98 3.93 -7.85
CA ARG A 46 -11.88 3.37 -6.85
C ARG A 46 -11.47 3.77 -5.45
N SER A 47 -12.46 3.85 -4.55
CA SER A 47 -12.21 4.17 -3.15
C SER A 47 -11.89 2.92 -2.36
N TRP A 48 -11.02 3.07 -1.39
CA TRP A 48 -10.73 2.03 -0.41
C TRP A 48 -11.51 2.33 0.87
N VAL A 49 -12.26 1.35 1.36
CA VAL A 49 -13.08 1.53 2.55
C VAL A 49 -12.21 1.66 3.80
N ASN A 50 -12.39 2.74 4.55
CA ASN A 50 -11.68 2.95 5.80
C ASN A 50 -12.40 2.27 6.96
N ALA A 51 -11.63 1.60 7.82
CA ALA A 51 -12.12 1.04 9.08
C ALA A 51 -11.10 1.42 10.15
N GLU A 52 -11.32 2.56 10.78
CA GLU A 52 -10.39 3.12 11.75
C GLU A 52 -10.00 2.10 12.83
N GLY A 53 -8.69 1.92 13.02
CA GLY A 53 -8.14 1.00 14.00
C GLY A 53 -8.27 -0.48 13.65
N LYS A 54 -8.87 -0.81 12.48
CA LYS A 54 -9.08 -2.20 12.05
C LYS A 54 -8.38 -2.52 10.74
N ALA A 55 -7.59 -1.60 10.24
CA ALA A 55 -6.81 -1.79 9.04
C ALA A 55 -5.48 -1.06 9.18
N LEU A 56 -4.51 -1.49 8.41
CA LEU A 56 -3.21 -0.82 8.31
C LEU A 56 -3.07 -0.31 6.88
N TYR A 57 -2.73 0.95 6.75
CA TYR A 57 -2.42 1.58 5.47
C TYR A 57 -1.00 2.08 5.53
N TYR A 58 -0.18 1.71 4.55
CA TYR A 58 1.16 2.26 4.48
C TYR A 58 1.62 2.41 3.05
N THR A 59 2.57 3.32 2.87
CA THR A 59 3.17 3.57 1.57
C THR A 59 4.69 3.57 1.74
N VAL A 60 5.35 2.82 0.89
CA VAL A 60 6.81 2.88 0.76
C VAL A 60 7.13 3.84 -0.36
N ALA A 61 7.96 4.85 -0.07
CA ALA A 61 8.41 5.85 -1.03
C ALA A 61 9.82 5.48 -1.47
N ILE A 62 9.99 5.20 -2.75
CA ILE A 62 11.26 4.69 -3.29
C ILE A 62 11.78 5.68 -4.31
N ARG A 63 12.89 6.35 -3.99
CA ARG A 63 13.59 7.27 -4.88
C ARG A 63 14.74 6.57 -5.59
N GLU A 64 15.23 5.50 -5.00
CA GLU A 64 16.31 4.70 -5.57
C GLU A 64 15.83 4.02 -6.86
N PRO A 65 16.61 4.04 -7.93
CA PRO A 65 16.19 3.43 -9.20
C PRO A 65 15.94 1.93 -9.06
N LEU A 66 14.86 1.45 -9.66
CA LEU A 66 14.53 0.04 -9.73
C LEU A 66 14.76 -0.46 -11.16
N ALA A 67 15.37 -1.64 -11.28
CA ALA A 67 15.65 -2.23 -12.59
C ALA A 67 14.36 -2.58 -13.34
N GLN A 68 13.34 -3.07 -12.64
CA GLN A 68 12.07 -3.50 -13.22
C GLN A 68 10.90 -3.01 -12.39
N PRO A 69 10.57 -1.71 -12.46
CA PRO A 69 9.52 -1.14 -11.60
C PRO A 69 8.14 -1.77 -11.81
N ALA A 70 7.85 -2.29 -12.99
CA ALA A 70 6.56 -2.93 -13.28
C ALA A 70 6.33 -4.21 -12.46
N THR A 71 7.37 -4.83 -11.91
CA THR A 71 7.25 -6.04 -11.10
C THR A 71 6.96 -5.71 -9.64
N LEU A 72 7.04 -4.45 -9.23
CA LEU A 72 6.91 -4.07 -7.83
C LEU A 72 5.59 -4.51 -7.19
N PRO A 73 4.43 -4.38 -7.84
CA PRO A 73 3.17 -4.84 -7.22
C PRO A 73 3.20 -6.34 -6.88
N LEU A 74 3.76 -7.16 -7.75
CA LEU A 74 3.87 -8.59 -7.49
C LEU A 74 4.85 -8.87 -6.35
N LEU A 75 6.01 -8.22 -6.37
CA LEU A 75 7.01 -8.39 -5.31
C LEU A 75 6.44 -7.96 -3.95
N ALA A 76 5.70 -6.87 -3.90
CA ALA A 76 5.04 -6.40 -2.69
C ALA A 76 4.00 -7.42 -2.21
N SER A 77 3.20 -7.97 -3.13
CA SER A 77 2.22 -9.01 -2.80
C SER A 77 2.89 -10.24 -2.19
N LEU A 78 3.98 -10.69 -2.79
CA LEU A 78 4.74 -11.84 -2.28
C LEU A 78 5.34 -11.56 -0.90
N ALA A 79 5.88 -10.36 -0.70
CA ALA A 79 6.48 -9.98 0.58
C ALA A 79 5.42 -9.92 1.69
N VAL A 80 4.28 -9.30 1.44
CA VAL A 80 3.20 -9.22 2.42
C VAL A 80 2.64 -10.61 2.72
N ARG A 81 2.40 -11.41 1.68
CA ARG A 81 1.95 -12.80 1.85
C ARG A 81 2.90 -13.60 2.72
N HIS A 82 4.18 -13.48 2.47
CA HIS A 82 5.21 -14.19 3.24
C HIS A 82 5.19 -13.78 4.71
N GLN A 83 5.08 -12.47 4.99
CA GLN A 83 5.06 -11.98 6.36
C GLN A 83 3.80 -12.38 7.11
N LEU A 84 2.64 -12.38 6.45
CA LEU A 84 1.40 -12.82 7.07
C LEU A 84 1.46 -14.30 7.43
N GLN A 85 2.04 -15.13 6.54
CA GLN A 85 2.24 -16.55 6.81
C GLN A 85 3.22 -16.76 7.97
N LEU A 86 4.35 -16.09 7.93
CA LEU A 86 5.43 -16.29 8.89
C LEU A 86 5.05 -15.84 10.29
N ARG A 87 4.40 -14.68 10.40
CA ARG A 87 4.12 -14.07 11.71
C ARG A 87 2.79 -14.48 12.32
N TYR A 88 1.80 -14.77 11.49
CA TYR A 88 0.43 -15.01 11.96
C TYR A 88 -0.15 -16.33 11.49
N GLY A 89 0.57 -17.10 10.70
CA GLY A 89 0.07 -18.35 10.15
C GLY A 89 -1.07 -18.18 9.16
N VAL A 90 -1.23 -16.98 8.61
CA VAL A 90 -2.30 -16.67 7.66
C VAL A 90 -1.82 -16.98 6.24
N ASP A 91 -2.52 -17.89 5.56
CA ASP A 91 -2.17 -18.33 4.22
C ASP A 91 -3.09 -17.67 3.19
N CYS A 92 -2.57 -16.63 2.52
CA CYS A 92 -3.32 -15.87 1.52
C CYS A 92 -3.00 -16.36 0.12
N GLN A 93 -3.99 -16.20 -0.78
CA GLN A 93 -3.82 -16.46 -2.20
C GLN A 93 -3.61 -15.14 -2.92
N ILE A 94 -2.76 -15.16 -3.95
CA ILE A 94 -2.52 -13.98 -4.77
C ILE A 94 -3.56 -13.91 -5.88
N LYS A 95 -4.29 -12.79 -5.93
CA LYS A 95 -5.10 -12.43 -7.08
C LYS A 95 -4.29 -11.43 -7.91
N TRP A 96 -3.78 -11.91 -9.02
CA TRP A 96 -2.91 -11.13 -9.90
C TRP A 96 -3.58 -9.81 -10.32
N PRO A 97 -2.85 -8.71 -10.38
CA PRO A 97 -1.41 -8.59 -10.06
C PRO A 97 -1.13 -8.03 -8.67
N ASN A 98 -2.11 -7.60 -7.91
CA ASN A 98 -1.86 -6.71 -6.77
C ASN A 98 -2.77 -6.92 -5.56
N ASP A 99 -3.44 -8.06 -5.45
CA ASP A 99 -4.34 -8.34 -4.33
C ASP A 99 -4.00 -9.63 -3.63
N LEU A 100 -4.28 -9.68 -2.32
CA LEU A 100 -4.25 -10.92 -1.57
C LEU A 100 -5.65 -11.26 -1.07
N LEU A 101 -6.02 -12.52 -1.21
CA LEU A 101 -7.30 -13.04 -0.77
C LEU A 101 -7.11 -14.02 0.37
N LEU A 102 -8.04 -14.00 1.31
CA LEU A 102 -8.15 -15.00 2.36
C LEU A 102 -9.56 -15.56 2.31
N ASN A 103 -9.67 -16.88 2.08
CA ASN A 103 -10.97 -17.55 1.92
C ASN A 103 -11.84 -16.86 0.87
N GLY A 104 -11.24 -16.48 -0.25
CA GLY A 104 -11.93 -15.83 -1.36
C GLY A 104 -12.22 -14.36 -1.18
N LYS A 105 -11.84 -13.76 -0.06
CA LYS A 105 -12.12 -12.35 0.23
C LYS A 105 -10.83 -11.54 0.21
N LYS A 106 -10.88 -10.36 -0.40
CA LYS A 106 -9.73 -9.46 -0.51
C LYS A 106 -9.41 -8.88 0.86
N ILE A 107 -8.20 -9.12 1.34
CA ILE A 107 -7.72 -8.56 2.61
C ILE A 107 -6.53 -7.62 2.43
N VAL A 108 -5.85 -7.67 1.28
CA VAL A 108 -4.72 -6.79 0.99
C VAL A 108 -4.87 -6.25 -0.42
N GLY A 109 -4.72 -4.95 -0.58
CA GLY A 109 -4.64 -4.31 -1.88
C GLY A 109 -3.36 -3.50 -1.99
N ILE A 110 -2.77 -3.49 -3.18
CA ILE A 110 -1.52 -2.79 -3.46
C ILE A 110 -1.73 -1.84 -4.61
N LEU A 111 -1.32 -0.58 -4.43
CA LEU A 111 -1.39 0.44 -5.46
C LEU A 111 -0.03 1.10 -5.60
N CYS A 112 0.65 0.84 -6.71
CA CYS A 112 1.91 1.49 -7.04
C CYS A 112 1.66 2.66 -7.97
N GLU A 113 2.31 3.79 -7.66
CA GLU A 113 2.19 5.02 -8.46
C GLU A 113 3.58 5.59 -8.73
N SER A 114 3.77 6.12 -9.94
CA SER A 114 4.99 6.83 -10.28
C SER A 114 4.94 8.26 -9.75
N VAL A 115 6.10 8.78 -9.36
CA VAL A 115 6.23 10.15 -8.85
C VAL A 115 7.36 10.85 -9.59
N SER A 116 7.11 12.09 -9.99
CA SER A 116 8.15 12.99 -10.49
C SER A 116 8.53 13.95 -9.36
N TYR A 117 9.82 14.22 -9.20
CA TYR A 117 10.28 15.09 -8.13
C TYR A 117 11.53 15.86 -8.56
N GLY A 118 11.93 16.81 -7.71
CA GLY A 118 13.19 17.56 -7.91
C GLY A 118 13.07 18.67 -8.94
N TYR A 119 14.24 19.19 -9.36
CA TYR A 119 14.33 20.32 -10.28
C TYR A 119 13.66 19.98 -11.61
N GLN A 120 12.71 20.82 -12.02
CA GLN A 120 11.92 20.66 -13.23
C GLN A 120 11.23 19.28 -13.32
N GLN A 121 10.97 18.65 -12.16
CA GLN A 121 10.30 17.32 -12.09
C GLN A 121 11.02 16.26 -12.90
N GLN A 122 12.34 16.32 -12.98
CA GLN A 122 13.14 15.36 -13.74
C GLN A 122 13.43 14.06 -12.97
N GLY A 123 13.38 14.11 -11.65
CA GLY A 123 13.53 12.91 -10.83
C GLY A 123 12.33 11.97 -10.99
N ARG A 124 12.58 10.67 -10.93
CA ARG A 124 11.53 9.66 -11.01
C ARG A 124 11.59 8.74 -9.82
N GLY A 125 10.46 8.53 -9.18
CA GLY A 125 10.33 7.65 -8.04
C GLY A 125 9.05 6.85 -8.11
N ILE A 126 8.86 5.98 -7.12
CA ILE A 126 7.70 5.10 -7.05
C ILE A 126 7.15 5.11 -5.62
N LEU A 127 5.83 5.13 -5.52
CA LEU A 127 5.11 4.89 -4.29
C LEU A 127 4.50 3.50 -4.37
N CYS A 128 4.70 2.71 -3.32
CA CYS A 128 4.05 1.41 -3.19
C CYS A 128 3.10 1.47 -2.01
N GLY A 129 1.81 1.67 -2.29
CA GLY A 129 0.76 1.76 -1.28
C GLY A 129 0.19 0.39 -0.98
N ILE A 130 0.03 0.07 0.29
CA ILE A 130 -0.45 -1.22 0.75
C ILE A 130 -1.52 -0.99 1.82
N GLY A 131 -2.71 -1.56 1.60
CA GLY A 131 -3.77 -1.56 2.58
C GLY A 131 -4.04 -2.98 3.03
N ILE A 132 -4.05 -3.21 4.35
CA ILE A 132 -4.28 -4.52 4.94
C ILE A 132 -5.48 -4.43 5.86
N ASN A 133 -6.52 -5.25 5.59
CA ASN A 133 -7.69 -5.36 6.45
C ASN A 133 -7.38 -6.35 7.57
N LEU A 134 -7.44 -5.90 8.80
CA LEU A 134 -7.02 -6.70 9.96
C LEU A 134 -8.19 -7.30 10.73
N ALA A 135 -9.19 -6.50 11.06
CA ALA A 135 -10.25 -6.92 11.97
C ALA A 135 -11.62 -6.33 11.59
N GLN A 136 -11.86 -6.08 10.30
CA GLN A 136 -13.14 -5.55 9.86
C GLN A 136 -14.25 -6.58 10.02
N PRO A 137 -15.50 -6.13 10.29
CA PRO A 137 -16.66 -7.00 10.22
C PRO A 137 -16.85 -7.62 8.83
N GLN A 138 -17.55 -8.72 8.77
CA GLN A 138 -17.83 -9.44 7.52
C GLN A 138 -18.40 -8.52 6.43
N SER A 139 -19.23 -7.55 6.82
CA SER A 139 -19.83 -6.60 5.88
C SER A 139 -18.81 -5.77 5.13
N TYR A 140 -17.69 -5.41 5.76
CA TYR A 140 -16.62 -4.67 5.07
C TYR A 140 -15.97 -5.49 3.98
N PHE A 141 -15.79 -6.78 4.22
CA PHE A 141 -15.22 -7.66 3.19
C PHE A 141 -16.12 -7.74 1.97
N CYS A 142 -17.44 -7.71 2.15
CA CYS A 142 -18.36 -7.68 1.04
C CYS A 142 -18.20 -6.42 0.19
N LEU A 143 -18.04 -5.24 0.84
CA LEU A 143 -17.84 -3.98 0.13
C LEU A 143 -16.53 -3.97 -0.63
N LEU A 144 -15.44 -4.44 -0.03
CA LEU A 144 -14.14 -4.52 -0.68
C LEU A 144 -14.13 -5.55 -1.82
N TYR A 145 -14.85 -6.63 -1.64
CA TYR A 145 -14.90 -7.72 -2.61
C TYR A 145 -15.62 -7.33 -3.89
N THR A 146 -16.63 -6.46 -3.80
CA THR A 146 -17.34 -5.97 -4.98
C THR A 146 -16.56 -4.92 -5.75
N SER A 147 -15.48 -4.40 -5.19
CA SER A 147 -14.59 -3.49 -5.87
C SER A 147 -13.68 -4.28 -6.80
N PRO A 148 -13.84 -4.20 -8.13
CA PRO A 148 -12.93 -4.91 -9.03
C PRO A 148 -11.53 -4.32 -8.87
N SER A 149 -10.57 -5.14 -8.76
CA SER A 149 -9.19 -4.72 -8.57
C SER A 149 -8.33 -5.13 -9.74
#